data_3287ea76b05dc7b46fa0beeae7e876e3
#
_entry.id   3287ea76b05dc7b46fa0beeae7e876e3
#
_cell.length_a   1.000
_cell.length_b   1.000
_cell.length_c   1.000
_cell.angle_alpha   90.00
_cell.angle_beta   90.00
_cell.angle_gamma   90.00
#
_symmetry.space_group_name_H-M   'P 1'
#
loop_
_entity.id
_entity.type
_entity.pdbx_description
1 polymer ?
#
loop_
_entity_poly.entity_id
_entity_poly.type
_entity_poly.pdbx_seq_one_letter_code
_entity_poly.pdbx_strand_id
1 'polypeptide(L)'
;SLFLVVRYRNMRLSGATPIPLVTFMAILFTSGLDVGLIMFPMVDFKMFAAESAYAFANPLAIEFGFWGFLVWGFYFLTTFYFCVVEPRLKLFEIPFIKLINNLTIVGTCAFTGYLFLHYLPDYIEGIPDPVRFTLVAATVLVAVISSTQIRFVKILSLISSALFFTLIAGAFLVSEMGGAGLLSSATLLAGYFGQLDRFV
;
A
#
# COMPACT_ATOMS: atom_id res chain seq x y z
N SER A 1 3.01 -15.91 -13.46
CA SER A 1 3.43 -14.50 -13.39
C SER A 1 4.83 -14.29 -13.96
N LEU A 2 5.87 -14.99 -13.52
CA LEU A 2 7.24 -14.90 -14.07
C LEU A 2 7.28 -15.11 -15.59
N PHE A 3 6.54 -16.07 -16.11
CA PHE A 3 6.42 -16.31 -17.55
C PHE A 3 5.90 -15.05 -18.29
N LEU A 4 4.89 -14.38 -17.78
CA LEU A 4 4.35 -13.17 -18.39
C LEU A 4 5.38 -12.03 -18.38
N VAL A 5 6.08 -11.83 -17.25
CA VAL A 5 7.13 -10.82 -17.15
C VAL A 5 8.24 -11.08 -18.18
N VAL A 6 8.73 -12.32 -18.29
CA VAL A 6 9.75 -12.69 -19.26
C VAL A 6 9.26 -12.53 -20.71
N ARG A 7 8.01 -12.92 -20.97
CA ARG A 7 7.41 -12.86 -22.32
C ARG A 7 7.23 -11.43 -22.83
N TYR A 8 6.94 -10.48 -21.92
CA TYR A 8 6.61 -9.10 -22.28
C TYR A 8 7.64 -8.07 -21.78
N ARG A 9 8.82 -8.49 -21.30
CA ARG A 9 9.86 -7.64 -20.70
C ARG A 9 10.33 -6.47 -21.58
N ASN A 10 10.31 -6.64 -22.91
CA ASN A 10 10.81 -5.63 -23.85
C ASN A 10 9.71 -4.68 -24.35
N MET A 11 8.50 -4.77 -23.80
CA MET A 11 7.41 -3.91 -24.22
C MET A 11 7.56 -2.52 -23.64
N ARG A 12 7.46 -1.53 -24.53
CA ARG A 12 7.34 -0.15 -24.14
C ARG A 12 5.87 0.25 -24.17
N LEU A 13 5.42 0.90 -23.12
CA LEU A 13 4.09 1.50 -23.07
C LEU A 13 4.21 2.93 -23.57
N SER A 14 3.39 3.29 -24.55
CA SER A 14 3.27 4.66 -25.03
C SER A 14 2.03 5.29 -24.39
N GLY A 15 2.23 6.33 -23.59
CA GLY A 15 1.14 7.12 -23.03
C GLY A 15 0.82 8.34 -23.89
N ALA A 16 -0.44 8.74 -23.95
CA ALA A 16 -0.88 9.93 -24.68
C ALA A 16 -0.42 11.24 -24.01
N THR A 17 -0.16 11.22 -22.70
CA THR A 17 0.22 12.41 -21.93
C THR A 17 1.48 12.15 -21.12
N PRO A 18 2.60 12.81 -21.40
CA PRO A 18 3.81 12.66 -20.60
C PRO A 18 3.59 13.20 -19.19
N ILE A 19 4.03 12.44 -18.19
CA ILE A 19 4.00 12.81 -16.77
C ILE A 19 5.45 12.90 -16.30
N PRO A 20 5.84 13.96 -15.55
CA PRO A 20 7.16 14.04 -14.94
C PRO A 20 7.44 12.82 -14.06
N LEU A 21 8.68 12.31 -14.09
CA LEU A 21 9.06 11.09 -13.40
C LEU A 21 8.72 11.12 -11.89
N VAL A 22 9.02 12.23 -11.22
CA VAL A 22 8.73 12.38 -9.78
C VAL A 22 7.23 12.27 -9.50
N THR A 23 6.40 12.90 -10.32
CA THR A 23 4.94 12.83 -10.20
C THR A 23 4.44 11.40 -10.47
N PHE A 24 5.01 10.73 -11.46
CA PHE A 24 4.67 9.34 -11.76
C PHE A 24 5.03 8.40 -10.61
N MET A 25 6.23 8.57 -10.04
CA MET A 25 6.66 7.81 -8.86
C MET A 25 5.75 8.08 -7.66
N ALA A 26 5.36 9.34 -7.41
CA ALA A 26 4.44 9.68 -6.34
C ALA A 26 3.06 9.03 -6.52
N ILE A 27 2.53 9.00 -7.73
CA ILE A 27 1.25 8.33 -8.02
C ILE A 27 1.36 6.82 -7.77
N LEU A 28 2.41 6.17 -8.25
CA LEU A 28 2.62 4.74 -8.01
C LEU A 28 2.80 4.43 -6.53
N PHE A 29 3.58 5.25 -5.83
CA PHE A 29 3.83 5.09 -4.41
C PHE A 29 2.54 5.23 -3.60
N THR A 30 1.77 6.30 -3.81
CA THR A 30 0.53 6.53 -3.06
C THR A 30 -0.59 5.56 -3.43
N SER A 31 -0.60 5.01 -4.64
CA SER A 31 -1.57 3.97 -4.99
C SER A 31 -1.31 2.63 -4.27
N GLY A 32 -0.07 2.41 -3.79
CA GLY A 32 0.28 1.27 -2.94
C GLY A 32 0.20 1.57 -1.44
N LEU A 33 0.07 2.85 -1.05
CA LEU A 33 -0.10 3.25 0.34
C LEU A 33 -1.58 3.19 0.72
N ASP A 34 -2.00 2.03 1.16
CA ASP A 34 -3.30 1.86 1.81
C ASP A 34 -3.19 2.15 3.31
N VAL A 35 -4.31 2.51 3.93
CA VAL A 35 -4.41 2.65 5.39
C VAL A 35 -3.96 1.36 6.08
N GLY A 36 -4.30 0.20 5.52
CA GLY A 36 -3.85 -1.11 5.99
C GLY A 36 -2.33 -1.25 6.01
N LEU A 37 -1.63 -0.81 4.97
CA LEU A 37 -0.17 -0.87 4.88
C LEU A 37 0.57 0.02 5.89
N ILE A 38 -0.09 1.01 6.46
CA ILE A 38 0.48 1.87 7.50
C ILE A 38 0.10 1.37 8.89
N MET A 39 -1.17 1.00 9.09
CA MET A 39 -1.71 0.67 10.41
C MET A 39 -1.43 -0.76 10.84
N PHE A 40 -1.66 -1.74 9.96
CA PHE A 40 -1.51 -3.15 10.31
C PHE A 40 -0.08 -3.53 10.73
N PRO A 41 1.00 -3.09 10.04
CA PRO A 41 2.33 -3.39 10.51
C PRO A 41 2.62 -2.89 11.93
N MET A 42 2.06 -1.74 12.32
CA MET A 42 2.26 -1.21 13.68
C MET A 42 1.51 -2.02 14.75
N VAL A 43 0.32 -2.53 14.41
CA VAL A 43 -0.49 -3.37 15.31
C VAL A 43 0.06 -4.78 15.37
N ASP A 44 0.31 -5.36 14.20
CA ASP A 44 0.71 -6.77 14.05
C ASP A 44 2.13 -7.02 14.59
N PHE A 45 3.01 -6.01 14.57
CA PHE A 45 4.37 -6.12 15.10
C PHE A 45 4.40 -6.62 16.55
N LYS A 46 3.50 -6.11 17.40
CA LYS A 46 3.40 -6.54 18.81
C LYS A 46 2.95 -7.98 18.91
N MET A 47 2.02 -8.41 18.05
CA MET A 47 1.55 -9.79 17.97
C MET A 47 2.69 -10.72 17.54
N PHE A 48 3.40 -10.40 16.46
CA PHE A 48 4.55 -11.19 15.98
C PHE A 48 5.70 -11.25 17.00
N ALA A 49 5.86 -10.23 17.84
CA ALA A 49 6.86 -10.21 18.89
C ALA A 49 6.46 -11.04 20.12
N ALA A 50 5.16 -11.17 20.40
CA ALA A 50 4.66 -11.77 21.64
C ALA A 50 4.25 -13.25 21.50
N GLU A 51 3.74 -13.65 20.32
CA GLU A 51 3.19 -14.99 20.14
C GLU A 51 4.25 -16.02 19.75
N SER A 52 4.25 -17.14 20.44
CA SER A 52 5.18 -18.26 20.20
C SER A 52 5.05 -18.88 18.80
N ALA A 53 3.90 -18.77 18.16
CA ALA A 53 3.67 -19.22 16.79
C ALA A 53 4.60 -18.53 15.78
N TYR A 54 5.02 -17.30 16.07
CA TYR A 54 5.90 -16.49 15.21
C TYR A 54 7.36 -16.49 15.67
N ALA A 55 7.72 -17.26 16.71
CA ALA A 55 9.08 -17.31 17.27
C ALA A 55 10.15 -17.86 16.29
N PHE A 56 9.74 -18.35 15.11
CA PHE A 56 10.64 -18.88 14.10
C PHE A 56 11.45 -17.79 13.35
N ALA A 57 11.01 -16.55 13.39
CA ALA A 57 11.67 -15.44 12.71
C ALA A 57 11.59 -14.15 13.55
N ASN A 58 12.44 -13.17 13.19
CA ASN A 58 12.34 -11.85 13.80
C ASN A 58 11.05 -11.15 13.35
N PRO A 59 10.31 -10.48 14.25
CA PRO A 59 9.08 -9.74 13.90
C PRO A 59 9.23 -8.81 12.71
N LEU A 60 10.35 -8.11 12.58
CA LEU A 60 10.62 -7.21 11.47
C LEU A 60 10.76 -7.96 10.13
N ALA A 61 11.30 -9.18 10.15
CA ALA A 61 11.38 -10.02 8.94
C ALA A 61 9.99 -10.53 8.52
N ILE A 62 9.14 -10.87 9.48
CA ILE A 62 7.74 -11.29 9.22
C ILE A 62 6.95 -10.14 8.61
N GLU A 63 7.02 -8.96 9.20
CA GLU A 63 6.40 -7.73 8.67
C GLU A 63 6.85 -7.42 7.24
N PHE A 64 8.15 -7.48 6.99
CA PHE A 64 8.69 -7.28 5.67
C PHE A 64 8.18 -8.32 4.66
N GLY A 65 8.05 -9.57 5.09
CA GLY A 65 7.54 -10.64 4.24
C GLY A 65 6.10 -10.39 3.80
N PHE A 66 5.23 -10.10 4.75
CA PHE A 66 3.81 -9.89 4.48
C PHE A 66 3.53 -8.54 3.83
N TRP A 67 3.91 -7.46 4.48
CA TRP A 67 3.52 -6.10 4.10
C TRP A 67 4.49 -5.43 3.12
N GLY A 68 5.77 -5.80 3.17
CA GLY A 68 6.77 -5.32 2.24
C GLY A 68 6.83 -6.15 0.96
N PHE A 69 7.32 -7.38 1.06
CA PHE A 69 7.63 -8.17 -0.13
C PHE A 69 6.40 -8.72 -0.83
N LEU A 70 5.49 -9.35 -0.09
CA LEU A 70 4.33 -10.05 -0.69
C LEU A 70 3.34 -9.03 -1.29
N VAL A 71 2.96 -8.01 -0.54
CA VAL A 71 2.01 -6.99 -1.00
C VAL A 71 2.54 -6.24 -2.21
N TRP A 72 3.80 -5.78 -2.17
CA TRP A 72 4.41 -5.10 -3.30
C TRP A 72 4.64 -6.01 -4.50
N GLY A 73 4.89 -7.29 -4.26
CA GLY A 73 4.96 -8.31 -5.32
C GLY A 73 3.62 -8.45 -6.06
N PHE A 74 2.52 -8.56 -5.33
CA PHE A 74 1.17 -8.59 -5.92
C PHE A 74 0.81 -7.28 -6.61
N TYR A 75 1.13 -6.14 -6.01
CA TYR A 75 0.92 -4.83 -6.61
C TYR A 75 1.65 -4.69 -7.95
N PHE A 76 2.93 -5.08 -8.00
CA PHE A 76 3.69 -5.10 -9.24
C PHE A 76 3.06 -6.01 -10.30
N LEU A 77 2.66 -7.23 -9.93
CA LEU A 77 2.04 -8.17 -10.84
C LEU A 77 0.71 -7.67 -11.39
N THR A 78 -0.10 -7.06 -10.55
CA THR A 78 -1.39 -6.48 -10.93
C THR A 78 -1.20 -5.30 -11.88
N THR A 79 -0.27 -4.40 -11.56
CA THR A 79 0.07 -3.27 -12.44
C THR A 79 0.59 -3.75 -13.79
N PHE A 80 1.47 -4.76 -13.80
CA PHE A 80 1.97 -5.36 -15.02
C PHE A 80 0.84 -5.99 -15.83
N TYR A 81 -0.09 -6.71 -15.20
CA TYR A 81 -1.26 -7.28 -15.87
C TYR A 81 -2.08 -6.19 -16.55
N PHE A 82 -2.52 -5.17 -15.82
CA PHE A 82 -3.38 -4.12 -16.36
C PHE A 82 -2.71 -3.27 -17.44
N CYS A 83 -1.42 -3.01 -17.31
CA CYS A 83 -0.70 -2.18 -18.28
C CYS A 83 -0.30 -2.94 -19.55
N VAL A 84 0.03 -4.24 -19.43
CA VAL A 84 0.65 -4.99 -20.51
C VAL A 84 -0.25 -6.10 -21.08
N VAL A 85 -0.94 -6.83 -20.21
CA VAL A 85 -1.70 -8.03 -20.59
C VAL A 85 -3.14 -7.69 -20.95
N GLU A 86 -3.82 -6.92 -20.09
CA GLU A 86 -5.23 -6.58 -20.27
C GLU A 86 -5.55 -5.90 -21.61
N PRO A 87 -4.76 -4.93 -22.11
CA PRO A 87 -5.02 -4.33 -23.43
C PRO A 87 -5.08 -5.32 -24.59
N ARG A 88 -4.55 -6.54 -24.39
CA ARG A 88 -4.55 -7.62 -25.39
C ARG A 88 -5.63 -8.66 -25.17
N LEU A 89 -5.80 -9.08 -23.93
CA LEU A 89 -6.75 -10.13 -23.56
C LEU A 89 -8.18 -9.59 -23.40
N LYS A 90 -8.32 -8.32 -23.00
CA LYS A 90 -9.60 -7.60 -22.81
C LYS A 90 -10.56 -8.38 -21.91
N LEU A 91 -10.04 -9.05 -20.87
CA LEU A 91 -10.84 -9.84 -19.96
C LEU A 91 -11.85 -8.97 -19.18
N PHE A 92 -11.46 -7.73 -18.86
CA PHE A 92 -12.34 -6.79 -18.14
C PHE A 92 -13.40 -6.13 -19.03
N GLU A 93 -13.40 -6.40 -20.36
CA GLU A 93 -14.52 -6.05 -21.23
C GLU A 93 -15.68 -7.06 -21.08
N ILE A 94 -15.42 -8.27 -20.54
CA ILE A 94 -16.45 -9.27 -20.26
C ILE A 94 -17.37 -8.76 -19.14
N PRO A 95 -18.70 -8.62 -19.34
CA PRO A 95 -19.58 -7.97 -18.37
C PRO A 95 -19.55 -8.59 -16.98
N PHE A 96 -19.45 -9.90 -16.88
CA PHE A 96 -19.38 -10.62 -15.61
C PHE A 96 -18.08 -10.30 -14.83
N ILE A 97 -16.94 -10.30 -15.50
CA ILE A 97 -15.63 -9.96 -14.88
C ILE A 97 -15.63 -8.50 -14.45
N LYS A 98 -16.17 -7.61 -15.30
CA LYS A 98 -16.33 -6.19 -14.98
C LYS A 98 -17.19 -5.96 -13.75
N LEU A 99 -18.30 -6.70 -13.63
CA LEU A 99 -19.18 -6.63 -12.46
C LEU A 99 -18.44 -7.06 -11.19
N ILE A 100 -17.76 -8.21 -11.21
CA ILE A 100 -16.98 -8.70 -10.05
C ILE A 100 -15.92 -7.68 -9.67
N ASN A 101 -15.16 -7.15 -10.63
CA ASN A 101 -14.13 -6.15 -10.37
C ASN A 101 -14.72 -4.89 -9.71
N ASN A 102 -15.85 -4.38 -10.22
CA ASN A 102 -16.51 -3.21 -9.64
C ASN A 102 -17.00 -3.49 -8.21
N LEU A 103 -17.59 -4.66 -7.95
CA LEU A 103 -17.99 -5.06 -6.60
C LEU A 103 -16.81 -5.17 -5.66
N THR A 104 -15.68 -5.71 -6.13
CA THR A 104 -14.43 -5.77 -5.36
C THR A 104 -13.93 -4.38 -5.00
N ILE A 105 -13.87 -3.45 -5.97
CA ILE A 105 -13.43 -2.07 -5.72
C ILE A 105 -14.33 -1.39 -4.69
N VAL A 106 -15.66 -1.48 -4.85
CA VAL A 106 -16.61 -0.89 -3.90
C VAL A 106 -16.47 -1.51 -2.52
N GLY A 107 -16.34 -2.85 -2.45
CA GLY A 107 -16.14 -3.59 -1.20
C GLY A 107 -14.86 -3.18 -0.49
N THR A 108 -13.75 -3.04 -1.23
CA THR A 108 -12.45 -2.58 -0.67
C THR A 108 -12.57 -1.16 -0.13
N CYS A 109 -13.18 -0.23 -0.87
CA CYS A 109 -13.40 1.13 -0.39
C CYS A 109 -14.26 1.18 0.87
N ALA A 110 -15.34 0.38 0.92
CA ALA A 110 -16.20 0.30 2.09
C ALA A 110 -15.46 -0.29 3.30
N PHE A 111 -14.64 -1.32 3.08
CA PHE A 111 -13.82 -1.94 4.13
C PHE A 111 -12.76 -0.97 4.67
N THR A 112 -12.08 -0.22 3.79
CA THR A 112 -11.12 0.82 4.21
C THR A 112 -11.80 1.90 5.05
N GLY A 113 -12.99 2.35 4.66
CA GLY A 113 -13.79 3.29 5.45
C GLY A 113 -14.20 2.73 6.82
N TYR A 114 -14.58 1.45 6.87
CA TYR A 114 -14.88 0.75 8.11
C TYR A 114 -13.65 0.68 9.03
N LEU A 115 -12.50 0.29 8.51
CA LEU A 115 -11.26 0.23 9.29
C LEU A 115 -10.89 1.61 9.86
N PHE A 116 -11.01 2.66 9.05
CA PHE A 116 -10.77 4.01 9.52
C PHE A 116 -11.68 4.39 10.70
N LEU A 117 -12.99 4.12 10.60
CA LEU A 117 -13.94 4.36 11.68
C LEU A 117 -13.66 3.53 12.92
N HIS A 118 -13.21 2.30 12.73
CA HIS A 118 -12.96 1.35 13.82
C HIS A 118 -11.70 1.74 14.62
N TYR A 119 -10.61 2.06 13.95
CA TYR A 119 -9.33 2.33 14.60
C TYR A 119 -9.10 3.80 14.99
N LEU A 120 -9.85 4.74 14.43
CA LEU A 120 -9.67 6.16 14.74
C LEU A 120 -9.75 6.48 16.24
N PRO A 121 -10.68 5.89 17.04
CA PRO A 121 -10.76 6.14 18.47
C PRO A 121 -9.53 5.70 19.25
N ASP A 122 -8.79 4.72 18.78
CA ASP A 122 -7.57 4.21 19.43
C ASP A 122 -6.42 5.23 19.36
N TYR A 123 -6.47 6.14 18.38
CA TYR A 123 -5.47 7.18 18.17
C TYR A 123 -5.88 8.56 18.70
N ILE A 124 -7.16 8.83 18.70
CA ILE A 124 -7.72 10.12 19.14
C ILE A 124 -8.88 9.86 20.09
N GLU A 125 -8.60 9.92 21.38
CA GLU A 125 -9.60 9.71 22.42
C GLU A 125 -10.68 10.81 22.41
N GLY A 126 -11.91 10.43 22.71
CA GLY A 126 -13.00 11.36 22.92
C GLY A 126 -13.61 12.00 21.66
N ILE A 127 -13.31 11.49 20.45
CA ILE A 127 -13.97 11.99 19.24
C ILE A 127 -15.44 11.57 19.22
N PRO A 128 -16.40 12.52 19.15
CA PRO A 128 -17.81 12.20 19.00
C PRO A 128 -18.10 11.49 17.67
N ASP A 129 -19.03 10.53 17.69
CA ASP A 129 -19.42 9.78 16.49
C ASP A 129 -19.77 10.66 15.28
N PRO A 130 -20.52 11.77 15.41
CA PRO A 130 -20.80 12.65 14.27
C PRO A 130 -19.55 13.21 13.60
N VAL A 131 -18.51 13.52 14.39
CA VAL A 131 -17.23 14.03 13.87
C VAL A 131 -16.50 12.94 13.11
N ARG A 132 -16.48 11.70 13.61
CA ARG A 132 -15.89 10.54 12.93
C ARG A 132 -16.51 10.30 11.57
N PHE A 133 -17.85 10.24 11.51
CA PHE A 133 -18.57 10.05 10.25
C PHE A 133 -18.35 11.22 9.28
N THR A 134 -18.29 12.45 9.78
CA THR A 134 -18.01 13.62 8.95
C THR A 134 -16.60 13.57 8.36
N LEU A 135 -15.60 13.16 9.15
CA LEU A 135 -14.22 12.98 8.65
C LEU A 135 -14.13 11.93 7.55
N VAL A 136 -14.76 10.76 7.75
CA VAL A 136 -14.80 9.72 6.71
C VAL A 136 -15.51 10.21 5.47
N ALA A 137 -16.68 10.84 5.61
CA ALA A 137 -17.42 11.37 4.47
C ALA A 137 -16.60 12.43 3.70
N ALA A 138 -15.91 13.32 4.40
CA ALA A 138 -15.04 14.33 3.80
C ALA A 138 -13.86 13.67 3.07
N THR A 139 -13.21 12.68 3.67
CA THR A 139 -12.09 11.94 3.05
C THR A 139 -12.54 11.20 1.79
N VAL A 140 -13.67 10.49 1.86
CA VAL A 140 -14.25 9.81 0.69
C VAL A 140 -14.61 10.81 -0.41
N LEU A 141 -15.21 11.94 -0.06
CA LEU A 141 -15.57 12.98 -1.02
C LEU A 141 -14.32 13.54 -1.72
N VAL A 142 -13.26 13.84 -0.97
CA VAL A 142 -11.98 14.30 -1.52
C VAL A 142 -11.38 13.24 -2.46
N ALA A 143 -11.40 11.96 -2.08
CA ALA A 143 -10.91 10.87 -2.90
C ALA A 143 -11.70 10.75 -4.21
N VAL A 144 -13.04 10.80 -4.15
CA VAL A 144 -13.93 10.74 -5.32
C VAL A 144 -13.68 11.94 -6.25
N ILE A 145 -13.64 13.16 -5.73
CA ILE A 145 -13.37 14.36 -6.54
C ILE A 145 -11.98 14.26 -7.17
N SER A 146 -10.99 13.84 -6.39
CA SER A 146 -9.61 13.70 -6.89
C SER A 146 -9.49 12.66 -8.00
N SER A 147 -10.28 11.59 -7.97
CA SER A 147 -10.26 10.55 -9.00
C SER A 147 -10.84 11.00 -10.34
N THR A 148 -11.61 12.08 -10.38
CA THR A 148 -12.27 12.56 -11.62
C THR A 148 -11.31 13.22 -12.60
N GLN A 149 -10.18 13.76 -12.15
CA GLN A 149 -9.22 14.45 -12.98
C GLN A 149 -7.78 14.10 -12.62
N ILE A 150 -6.97 13.75 -13.61
CA ILE A 150 -5.55 13.40 -13.43
C ILE A 150 -4.74 14.51 -12.74
N ARG A 151 -5.14 15.77 -12.87
CA ARG A 151 -4.49 16.88 -12.19
C ARG A 151 -4.62 16.78 -10.67
N PHE A 152 -5.80 16.45 -10.17
CA PHE A 152 -6.04 16.29 -8.73
C PHE A 152 -5.35 15.05 -8.19
N VAL A 153 -5.34 13.95 -8.95
CA VAL A 153 -4.57 12.75 -8.60
C VAL A 153 -3.09 13.09 -8.41
N LYS A 154 -2.49 13.85 -9.35
CA LYS A 154 -1.09 14.29 -9.26
C LYS A 154 -0.82 15.11 -7.99
N ILE A 155 -1.66 16.09 -7.70
CA ILE A 155 -1.50 16.97 -6.53
C ILE A 155 -1.65 16.17 -5.24
N LEU A 156 -2.71 15.36 -5.13
CA LEU A 156 -2.96 14.55 -3.95
C LEU A 156 -1.81 13.58 -3.70
N SER A 157 -1.33 12.90 -4.74
CA SER A 157 -0.23 11.95 -4.62
C SER A 157 1.08 12.63 -4.17
N LEU A 158 1.39 13.81 -4.68
CA LEU A 158 2.58 14.56 -4.26
C LEU A 158 2.46 15.02 -2.80
N ILE A 159 1.30 15.52 -2.38
CA ILE A 159 1.05 15.94 -0.99
C ILE A 159 1.14 14.73 -0.06
N SER A 160 0.46 13.63 -0.37
CA SER A 160 0.47 12.42 0.44
C SER A 160 1.88 11.83 0.56
N SER A 161 2.65 11.80 -0.53
CA SER A 161 4.04 11.36 -0.49
C SER A 161 4.90 12.27 0.39
N ALA A 162 4.75 13.59 0.25
CA ALA A 162 5.49 14.54 1.08
C ALA A 162 5.15 14.40 2.56
N LEU A 163 3.87 14.26 2.90
CA LEU A 163 3.43 14.03 4.29
C LEU A 163 3.99 12.73 4.84
N PHE A 164 3.95 11.65 4.08
CA PHE A 164 4.48 10.36 4.49
C PHE A 164 5.99 10.42 4.79
N PHE A 165 6.79 10.99 3.88
CA PHE A 165 8.23 11.13 4.10
C PHE A 165 8.55 12.10 5.24
N THR A 166 7.74 13.14 5.44
CA THR A 166 7.88 14.04 6.58
C THR A 166 7.59 13.31 7.90
N LEU A 167 6.56 12.46 7.91
CA LEU A 167 6.23 11.62 9.07
C LEU A 167 7.40 10.67 9.42
N ILE A 168 7.95 9.97 8.41
CA ILE A 168 9.09 9.06 8.61
C ILE A 168 10.31 9.83 9.14
N ALA A 169 10.63 10.98 8.52
CA ALA A 169 11.75 11.81 8.96
C ALA A 169 11.54 12.31 10.39
N GLY A 170 10.33 12.76 10.71
CA GLY A 170 9.96 13.16 12.07
C GLY A 170 10.10 12.03 13.09
N ALA A 171 9.56 10.86 12.75
CA ALA A 171 9.70 9.67 13.60
C ALA A 171 11.17 9.27 13.80
N PHE A 172 11.98 9.35 12.75
CA PHE A 172 13.41 9.07 12.85
C PHE A 172 14.15 10.08 13.74
N LEU A 173 13.81 11.36 13.64
CA LEU A 173 14.44 12.41 14.47
C LEU A 173 14.05 12.29 15.96
N VAL A 174 12.85 11.82 16.26
CA VAL A 174 12.38 11.59 17.63
C VAL A 174 12.88 10.25 18.19
N SER A 175 13.13 9.28 17.32
CA SER A 175 13.69 7.99 17.73
C SER A 175 15.17 8.15 18.13
N GLU A 176 15.58 7.46 19.18
CA GLU A 176 17.00 7.36 19.57
C GLU A 176 17.81 6.45 18.61
N MET A 177 17.25 6.12 17.46
CA MET A 177 17.82 5.20 16.49
C MET A 177 18.90 5.91 15.65
N GLY A 178 20.16 5.63 15.95
CA GLY A 178 21.28 6.10 15.12
C GLY A 178 21.48 5.28 13.85
N GLY A 179 22.48 5.65 13.03
CA GLY A 179 22.79 4.93 11.79
C GLY A 179 23.11 3.44 11.99
N ALA A 180 23.69 3.05 13.13
CA ALA A 180 23.90 1.65 13.50
C ALA A 180 22.57 0.88 13.66
N GLY A 181 21.53 1.53 14.20
CA GLY A 181 20.20 0.95 14.31
C GLY A 181 19.55 0.69 12.96
N LEU A 182 19.73 1.60 11.98
CA LEU A 182 19.25 1.39 10.61
C LEU A 182 19.94 0.19 9.94
N LEU A 183 21.24 0.05 10.13
CA LEU A 183 21.99 -1.07 9.55
C LEU A 183 21.55 -2.40 10.18
N SER A 184 21.38 -2.44 11.51
CA SER A 184 20.87 -3.65 12.18
C SER A 184 19.45 -3.99 11.73
N SER A 185 18.56 -3.01 11.56
CA SER A 185 17.24 -3.22 11.02
C SER A 185 17.25 -3.79 9.59
N ALA A 186 18.16 -3.28 8.74
CA ALA A 186 18.32 -3.80 7.39
C ALA A 186 18.79 -5.27 7.37
N THR A 187 19.67 -5.66 8.29
CA THR A 187 20.10 -7.07 8.42
C THR A 187 18.98 -7.97 8.92
N LEU A 188 18.14 -7.48 9.84
CA LEU A 188 16.95 -8.20 10.33
C LEU A 188 15.92 -8.39 9.21
N LEU A 189 15.68 -7.37 8.39
CA LEU A 189 14.82 -7.47 7.21
C LEU A 189 15.35 -8.51 6.21
N ALA A 190 16.67 -8.52 5.98
CA ALA A 190 17.29 -9.51 5.12
C ALA A 190 17.14 -10.97 5.64
N GLY A 191 16.92 -11.15 6.93
CA GLY A 191 16.62 -12.43 7.56
C GLY A 191 15.41 -13.13 6.96
N TYR A 192 14.43 -12.39 6.40
CA TYR A 192 13.30 -12.96 5.66
C TYR A 192 13.75 -13.90 4.54
N PHE A 193 14.73 -13.50 3.74
CA PHE A 193 15.21 -14.30 2.62
C PHE A 193 15.94 -15.59 3.04
N GLY A 194 16.49 -15.60 4.26
CA GLY A 194 17.12 -16.79 4.83
C GLY A 194 16.15 -17.83 5.37
N GLN A 195 14.87 -17.48 5.49
CA GLN A 195 13.83 -18.31 6.12
C GLN A 195 12.58 -18.46 5.23
N LEU A 196 12.74 -18.29 3.92
CA LEU A 196 11.64 -18.37 2.95
C LEU A 196 10.87 -19.69 3.02
N ASP A 197 11.53 -20.79 3.36
CA ASP A 197 10.93 -22.12 3.54
C ASP A 197 9.89 -22.18 4.68
N ARG A 198 9.92 -21.22 5.60
CA ARG A 198 8.99 -21.14 6.74
C ARG A 198 7.82 -20.18 6.51
N PHE A 199 7.90 -19.37 5.45
CA PHE A 199 6.86 -18.41 5.07
C PHE A 199 5.94 -18.91 3.94
N VAL A 200 6.21 -20.10 3.40
CA VAL A 200 5.46 -20.71 2.29
C VAL A 200 4.60 -21.87 2.79
#